data_37a2140bd637e221e316aaddb35e86d1
#
_entry.id   37a2140bd637e221e316aaddb35e86d1
#
_cell.length_a   1.000
_cell.length_b   1.000
_cell.length_c   1.000
_cell.angle_alpha   90.00
_cell.angle_beta   90.00
_cell.angle_gamma   90.00
#
_symmetry.space_group_name_H-M   'P 1'
#
loop_
_entity.id
_entity.type
_entity.pdbx_description
1 polymer ?
#
loop_
_entity_poly.entity_id
_entity_poly.type
_entity_poly.pdbx_seq_one_letter_code
_entity_poly.pdbx_strand_id
1 'polypeptide(L)'
;MQHRNAPLTPNGRRRLVALVEEDGLTFEAAAAASNVAKSTAHTWIWRWREASEGQRRSLACLRDHSSAPHRQPSLTSEGDHERVCEERRRTGWGPRLIASELGMPHATVSRCLERRGLSRRPAAPKETVRRFEWPCPGDLLQVDTKRFARFTSPGHAITGDRSRSGAQKRERVGHEFAHSIVDDHSRLAYTELHPDERGPTVVGFMERAIAFFRSYDIEPGRLQSDNAWIYTKNRALAELLEREGISHRTIPPRMPKRNGKVERYQQTLKREWGLGQRYRSSEHRARALPHWLEHYNHTRRHSSIGNRPPVSRVRDVLRHD
;
A
#
# COMPACT_ATOMS: atom_id res chain seq x y z
N MET A 1 35.47 13.83 -0.40
CA MET A 1 34.08 13.98 -0.91
C MET A 1 34.05 15.21 -1.81
N GLN A 2 33.20 15.25 -2.83
CA GLN A 2 33.06 16.46 -3.65
C GLN A 2 31.81 17.21 -3.23
N HIS A 3 31.90 18.51 -2.99
CA HIS A 3 30.71 19.31 -2.66
C HIS A 3 29.77 19.37 -3.85
N ARG A 4 28.47 19.20 -3.63
CA ARG A 4 27.45 19.13 -4.70
C ARG A 4 27.45 20.36 -5.64
N ASN A 5 27.73 21.52 -5.10
CA ASN A 5 27.74 22.81 -5.83
C ASN A 5 29.16 23.31 -6.13
N ALA A 6 30.17 22.44 -6.06
CA ALA A 6 31.53 22.87 -6.40
C ALA A 6 31.65 23.20 -7.90
N PRO A 7 32.13 24.38 -8.29
CA PRO A 7 32.23 24.77 -9.71
C PRO A 7 33.21 23.88 -10.50
N LEU A 8 34.20 23.30 -9.82
CA LEU A 8 35.16 22.38 -10.44
C LEU A 8 35.19 21.04 -9.74
N THR A 9 35.18 19.95 -10.51
CA THR A 9 35.49 18.59 -10.04
C THR A 9 36.99 18.45 -9.75
N PRO A 10 37.47 17.42 -9.05
CA PRO A 10 38.90 17.16 -8.88
C PRO A 10 39.66 17.11 -10.21
N ASN A 11 39.06 16.56 -11.27
CA ASN A 11 39.65 16.59 -12.62
C ASN A 11 39.68 17.99 -13.22
N GLY A 12 38.63 18.79 -13.04
CA GLY A 12 38.61 20.19 -13.46
C GLY A 12 39.65 21.03 -12.72
N ARG A 13 39.87 20.75 -11.42
CA ARG A 13 40.93 21.38 -10.61
C ARG A 13 42.35 20.95 -11.08
N ARG A 14 42.51 19.69 -11.49
CA ARG A 14 43.76 19.20 -12.08
C ARG A 14 44.04 19.92 -13.38
N ARG A 15 43.03 20.16 -14.25
CA ARG A 15 43.18 20.93 -15.47
C ARG A 15 43.57 22.38 -15.18
N LEU A 16 42.93 23.03 -14.20
CA LEU A 16 43.30 24.36 -13.75
C LEU A 16 44.80 24.44 -13.33
N VAL A 17 45.24 23.42 -12.57
CA VAL A 17 46.65 23.34 -12.16
C VAL A 17 47.56 23.16 -13.36
N ALA A 18 47.21 22.34 -14.35
CA ALA A 18 48.01 22.13 -15.56
C ALA A 18 48.20 23.42 -16.35
N LEU A 19 47.18 24.27 -16.47
CA LEU A 19 47.30 25.57 -17.13
C LEU A 19 48.42 26.45 -16.52
N VAL A 20 48.68 26.32 -15.23
CA VAL A 20 49.72 27.08 -14.55
C VAL A 20 51.07 26.36 -14.54
N GLU A 21 51.07 25.07 -14.15
CA GLU A 21 52.32 24.32 -13.93
C GLU A 21 52.95 23.81 -15.21
N GLU A 22 52.13 23.49 -16.24
CA GLU A 22 52.57 22.89 -17.49
C GLU A 22 52.53 23.90 -18.63
N ASP A 23 51.46 24.72 -18.72
CA ASP A 23 51.27 25.67 -19.81
C ASP A 23 51.79 27.10 -19.49
N GLY A 24 52.27 27.34 -18.25
CA GLY A 24 52.89 28.58 -17.81
C GLY A 24 51.97 29.81 -17.71
N LEU A 25 50.64 29.60 -17.64
CA LEU A 25 49.68 30.70 -17.49
C LEU A 25 49.80 31.35 -16.11
N THR A 26 49.46 32.63 -16.04
CA THR A 26 49.29 33.32 -14.75
C THR A 26 48.08 32.78 -14.00
N PHE A 27 48.04 32.88 -12.67
CA PHE A 27 46.89 32.46 -11.86
C PHE A 27 45.58 33.12 -12.30
N GLU A 28 45.67 34.35 -12.76
CA GLU A 28 44.54 35.14 -13.24
C GLU A 28 43.99 34.61 -14.57
N ALA A 29 44.88 34.33 -15.51
CA ALA A 29 44.53 33.74 -16.81
C ALA A 29 43.96 32.33 -16.65
N ALA A 30 44.56 31.48 -15.80
CA ALA A 30 44.05 30.12 -15.49
C ALA A 30 42.69 30.14 -14.78
N ALA A 31 42.46 31.08 -13.86
CA ALA A 31 41.19 31.29 -13.19
C ALA A 31 40.08 31.69 -14.19
N ALA A 32 40.39 32.66 -15.08
CA ALA A 32 39.46 33.09 -16.11
C ALA A 32 39.15 31.97 -17.11
N ALA A 33 40.15 31.21 -17.56
CA ALA A 33 39.98 30.06 -18.46
C ALA A 33 39.13 28.92 -17.81
N SER A 34 39.16 28.81 -16.49
CA SER A 34 38.39 27.80 -15.71
C SER A 34 37.08 28.34 -15.15
N ASN A 35 36.72 29.58 -15.43
CA ASN A 35 35.54 30.27 -14.92
C ASN A 35 35.41 30.20 -13.37
N VAL A 36 36.50 30.49 -12.68
CA VAL A 36 36.54 30.55 -11.21
C VAL A 36 37.24 31.84 -10.74
N ALA A 37 36.99 32.19 -9.45
CA ALA A 37 37.68 33.33 -8.85
C ALA A 37 39.19 33.06 -8.71
N LYS A 38 40.03 34.11 -8.82
CA LYS A 38 41.48 34.06 -8.64
C LYS A 38 41.90 33.41 -7.33
N SER A 39 41.18 33.71 -6.24
CA SER A 39 41.39 33.09 -4.90
C SER A 39 41.16 31.58 -4.91
N THR A 40 40.19 31.11 -5.68
CA THR A 40 39.89 29.66 -5.85
C THR A 40 41.03 28.99 -6.61
N ALA A 41 41.49 29.56 -7.70
CA ALA A 41 42.63 29.07 -8.46
C ALA A 41 43.88 28.99 -7.59
N HIS A 42 44.20 30.06 -6.85
CA HIS A 42 45.34 30.12 -5.92
C HIS A 42 45.27 28.98 -4.90
N THR A 43 44.12 28.75 -4.28
CA THR A 43 43.92 27.67 -3.30
C THR A 43 44.23 26.29 -3.87
N TRP A 44 43.75 25.97 -5.07
CA TRP A 44 43.96 24.64 -5.66
C TRP A 44 45.39 24.43 -6.17
N ILE A 45 46.02 25.48 -6.75
CA ILE A 45 47.42 25.43 -7.19
C ILE A 45 48.35 25.27 -5.99
N TRP A 46 48.12 26.02 -4.91
CA TRP A 46 48.90 25.91 -3.68
C TRP A 46 48.81 24.53 -3.06
N ARG A 47 47.61 23.97 -2.93
CA ARG A 47 47.39 22.58 -2.44
C ARG A 47 48.09 21.53 -3.30
N TRP A 48 48.14 21.77 -4.60
CA TRP A 48 48.87 20.88 -5.50
C TRP A 48 50.35 20.93 -5.27
N ARG A 49 50.91 22.14 -5.10
CA ARG A 49 52.37 22.36 -4.89
C ARG A 49 52.84 21.74 -3.59
N GLU A 50 52.06 21.83 -2.52
CA GLU A 50 52.38 21.24 -1.21
C GLU A 50 52.11 19.73 -1.13
N ALA A 51 51.37 19.15 -2.06
CA ALA A 51 50.98 17.74 -2.02
C ALA A 51 52.16 16.80 -2.35
N SER A 52 52.19 15.65 -1.66
CA SER A 52 53.06 14.55 -2.01
C SER A 52 52.73 13.94 -3.39
N GLU A 53 53.68 13.24 -4.00
CA GLU A 53 53.46 12.60 -5.30
C GLU A 53 52.27 11.60 -5.27
N GLY A 54 52.10 10.84 -4.21
CA GLY A 54 50.96 9.92 -4.04
C GLY A 54 49.61 10.65 -3.97
N GLN A 55 49.56 11.82 -3.30
CA GLN A 55 48.38 12.66 -3.25
C GLN A 55 48.05 13.31 -4.58
N ARG A 56 49.05 13.67 -5.37
CA ARG A 56 48.88 14.20 -6.74
C ARG A 56 48.35 13.10 -7.69
N ARG A 57 48.96 11.91 -7.65
CA ARG A 57 48.47 10.75 -8.45
C ARG A 57 47.03 10.38 -8.15
N SER A 58 46.63 10.40 -6.89
CA SER A 58 45.25 10.05 -6.46
C SER A 58 44.28 11.23 -6.51
N LEU A 59 44.72 12.41 -6.87
CA LEU A 59 44.01 13.69 -6.80
C LEU A 59 43.41 13.99 -5.40
N ALA A 60 43.96 13.40 -4.36
CA ALA A 60 43.46 13.57 -2.98
C ALA A 60 43.58 15.03 -2.52
N CYS A 61 44.68 15.73 -2.91
CA CYS A 61 44.90 17.15 -2.61
C CYS A 61 43.89 18.09 -3.27
N LEU A 62 43.20 17.65 -4.32
CA LEU A 62 42.20 18.41 -5.05
C LEU A 62 40.77 18.06 -4.65
N ARG A 63 40.56 17.25 -3.63
CA ARG A 63 39.22 16.97 -3.04
C ARG A 63 38.86 18.04 -2.02
N ASP A 64 37.57 18.26 -1.85
CA ASP A 64 37.05 19.13 -0.80
C ASP A 64 37.28 18.53 0.58
N HIS A 65 37.67 19.38 1.52
CA HIS A 65 37.69 19.00 2.93
C HIS A 65 36.28 19.02 3.51
N SER A 66 36.05 18.30 4.61
CA SER A 66 34.80 18.38 5.36
C SER A 66 34.62 19.78 5.93
N SER A 67 33.47 20.39 5.71
CA SER A 67 33.08 21.65 6.36
C SER A 67 32.44 21.45 7.73
N ALA A 68 32.37 20.20 8.20
CA ALA A 68 31.84 19.91 9.52
C ALA A 68 32.71 20.52 10.62
N PRO A 69 32.11 21.12 11.65
CA PRO A 69 32.85 21.66 12.79
C PRO A 69 33.69 20.57 13.48
N HIS A 70 34.92 20.87 13.83
CA HIS A 70 35.80 19.94 14.57
C HIS A 70 35.27 19.66 15.99
N ARG A 71 34.54 20.60 16.59
CA ARG A 71 33.88 20.46 17.88
C ARG A 71 32.37 20.56 17.68
N GLN A 72 31.63 19.58 18.19
CA GLN A 72 30.18 19.55 18.19
C GLN A 72 29.69 19.31 19.63
N PRO A 73 29.67 20.35 20.49
CA PRO A 73 29.34 20.24 21.91
C PRO A 73 27.93 19.68 22.16
N SER A 74 27.02 19.85 21.21
CA SER A 74 25.63 19.34 21.27
C SER A 74 25.47 17.93 20.71
N LEU A 75 26.56 17.27 20.30
CA LEU A 75 26.48 15.90 19.82
C LEU A 75 26.19 14.96 20.99
N THR A 76 25.13 14.16 20.86
CA THR A 76 24.82 13.11 21.84
C THR A 76 25.99 12.11 21.90
N SER A 77 26.44 11.78 23.11
CA SER A 77 27.55 10.84 23.31
C SER A 77 27.19 9.45 22.77
N GLU A 78 28.21 8.67 22.39
CA GLU A 78 27.98 7.29 21.96
C GLU A 78 27.39 6.44 23.10
N GLY A 79 27.81 6.66 24.37
CA GLY A 79 27.23 6.01 25.53
C GLY A 79 25.71 6.29 25.67
N ASP A 80 25.27 7.52 25.42
CA ASP A 80 23.85 7.85 25.45
C ASP A 80 23.10 7.19 24.28
N HIS A 81 23.71 7.08 23.10
CA HIS A 81 23.16 6.32 22.00
C HIS A 81 22.93 4.86 22.37
N GLU A 82 23.90 4.22 23.01
CA GLU A 82 23.80 2.82 23.46
C GLU A 82 22.71 2.65 24.51
N ARG A 83 22.66 3.49 25.53
CA ARG A 83 21.61 3.47 26.56
C ARG A 83 20.20 3.56 25.96
N VAL A 84 19.99 4.46 25.00
CA VAL A 84 18.72 4.59 24.30
C VAL A 84 18.39 3.32 23.51
N CYS A 85 19.36 2.74 22.82
CA CYS A 85 19.16 1.54 22.02
C CYS A 85 18.89 0.29 22.88
N GLU A 86 19.60 0.16 24.01
CA GLU A 86 19.37 -0.92 24.97
C GLU A 86 17.97 -0.86 25.57
N GLU A 87 17.55 0.34 26.01
CA GLU A 87 16.24 0.54 26.57
C GLU A 87 15.13 0.24 25.52
N ARG A 88 15.37 0.60 24.27
CA ARG A 88 14.47 0.25 23.16
C ARG A 88 14.36 -1.26 22.95
N ARG A 89 15.48 -1.98 22.98
CA ARG A 89 15.50 -3.44 22.83
C ARG A 89 14.84 -4.15 24.00
N ARG A 90 15.12 -3.70 25.23
CA ARG A 90 14.62 -4.27 26.46
C ARG A 90 13.11 -4.13 26.61
N THR A 91 12.57 -2.93 26.36
CA THR A 91 11.16 -2.60 26.65
C THR A 91 10.26 -2.59 25.42
N GLY A 92 10.82 -2.36 24.24
CA GLY A 92 10.06 -2.09 23.03
C GLY A 92 9.31 -0.75 23.05
N TRP A 93 9.57 0.12 24.04
CA TRP A 93 8.90 1.41 24.20
C TRP A 93 9.19 2.39 23.06
N GLY A 94 8.25 3.29 22.84
CA GLY A 94 8.43 4.40 21.89
C GLY A 94 9.34 5.51 22.45
N PRO A 95 9.81 6.43 21.59
CA PRO A 95 10.77 7.46 21.98
C PRO A 95 10.32 8.32 23.17
N ARG A 96 9.03 8.56 23.37
CA ARG A 96 8.49 9.37 24.48
C ARG A 96 8.71 8.70 25.84
N LEU A 97 8.44 7.40 25.92
CA LEU A 97 8.61 6.66 27.17
C LEU A 97 10.10 6.49 27.53
N ILE A 98 10.93 6.20 26.53
CA ILE A 98 12.38 6.12 26.70
C ILE A 98 12.96 7.46 27.14
N ALA A 99 12.49 8.57 26.55
CA ALA A 99 12.90 9.91 26.91
C ALA A 99 12.59 10.23 28.39
N SER A 100 11.38 9.85 28.83
CA SER A 100 10.96 10.00 30.22
C SER A 100 11.82 9.17 31.18
N GLU A 101 12.10 7.91 30.83
CA GLU A 101 12.88 6.99 31.66
C GLU A 101 14.35 7.42 31.80
N LEU A 102 14.96 7.87 30.72
CA LEU A 102 16.36 8.25 30.69
C LEU A 102 16.61 9.72 31.03
N GLY A 103 15.56 10.52 31.28
CA GLY A 103 15.67 11.97 31.52
C GLY A 103 16.21 12.73 30.32
N MET A 104 16.00 12.26 29.11
CA MET A 104 16.54 12.85 27.88
C MET A 104 15.45 13.57 27.07
N PRO A 105 15.80 14.62 26.27
CA PRO A 105 14.85 15.22 25.35
C PRO A 105 14.31 14.22 24.31
N HIS A 106 13.00 14.21 24.12
CA HIS A 106 12.34 13.30 23.16
C HIS A 106 12.95 13.37 21.73
N ALA A 107 13.28 14.58 21.26
CA ALA A 107 13.91 14.78 19.96
C ALA A 107 15.29 14.12 19.85
N THR A 108 16.05 14.10 20.94
CA THR A 108 17.36 13.43 21.02
C THR A 108 17.18 11.92 20.92
N VAL A 109 16.28 11.35 21.73
CA VAL A 109 15.98 9.91 21.71
C VAL A 109 15.47 9.48 20.33
N SER A 110 14.59 10.26 19.70
CA SER A 110 14.10 9.95 18.35
C SER A 110 15.23 9.90 17.32
N ARG A 111 16.15 10.88 17.36
CA ARG A 111 17.32 10.92 16.46
C ARG A 111 18.32 9.77 16.73
N CYS A 112 18.52 9.39 17.99
CA CYS A 112 19.34 8.24 18.34
C CYS A 112 18.78 6.95 17.73
N LEU A 113 17.49 6.69 17.90
CA LEU A 113 16.81 5.53 17.35
C LEU A 113 16.80 5.53 15.82
N GLU A 114 16.63 6.69 15.18
CA GLU A 114 16.66 6.83 13.72
C GLU A 114 18.05 6.48 13.15
N ARG A 115 19.11 7.03 13.72
CA ARG A 115 20.51 6.76 13.30
C ARG A 115 20.86 5.27 13.37
N ARG A 116 20.29 4.54 14.34
CA ARG A 116 20.53 3.11 14.55
C ARG A 116 19.48 2.20 13.91
N GLY A 117 18.56 2.75 13.11
CA GLY A 117 17.49 1.99 12.42
C GLY A 117 16.43 1.40 13.35
N LEU A 118 16.34 1.90 14.60
CA LEU A 118 15.41 1.41 15.63
C LEU A 118 14.15 2.27 15.80
N SER A 119 13.90 3.22 14.90
CA SER A 119 12.71 4.09 14.92
C SER A 119 11.42 3.29 14.86
N ARG A 120 11.39 2.23 14.06
CA ARG A 120 10.24 1.33 13.93
C ARG A 120 10.44 0.11 14.82
N ARG A 121 9.37 -0.27 15.52
CA ARG A 121 9.36 -1.55 16.24
C ARG A 121 9.49 -2.67 15.20
N PRO A 122 10.42 -3.64 15.38
CA PRO A 122 10.43 -4.82 14.53
C PRO A 122 9.03 -5.43 14.53
N ALA A 123 8.45 -5.64 13.38
CA ALA A 123 7.21 -6.39 13.31
C ALA A 123 7.47 -7.80 13.81
N ALA A 124 6.60 -8.33 14.68
CA ALA A 124 6.66 -9.73 15.05
C ALA A 124 6.71 -10.59 13.78
N PRO A 125 7.48 -11.69 13.77
CA PRO A 125 7.51 -12.60 12.64
C PRO A 125 6.08 -12.94 12.27
N LYS A 126 5.69 -12.62 11.05
CA LYS A 126 4.36 -13.00 10.59
C LYS A 126 4.35 -14.52 10.49
N GLU A 127 3.47 -15.15 11.26
CA GLU A 127 3.16 -16.56 11.03
C GLU A 127 2.89 -16.75 9.54
N THR A 128 3.49 -17.77 8.95
CA THR A 128 3.23 -18.15 7.57
C THR A 128 1.77 -18.54 7.47
N VAL A 129 0.96 -17.61 6.95
CA VAL A 129 -0.46 -17.87 6.75
C VAL A 129 -0.58 -18.98 5.71
N ARG A 130 -0.96 -20.19 6.14
CA ARG A 130 -1.34 -21.24 5.21
C ARG A 130 -2.52 -20.72 4.40
N ARG A 131 -2.29 -20.47 3.12
CA ARG A 131 -3.36 -20.09 2.18
C ARG A 131 -4.19 -21.35 1.93
N PHE A 132 -5.35 -21.41 2.55
CA PHE A 132 -6.31 -22.46 2.26
C PHE A 132 -7.13 -22.04 1.03
N GLU A 133 -7.25 -22.95 0.08
CA GLU A 133 -8.07 -22.81 -1.13
C GLU A 133 -8.70 -24.17 -1.42
N TRP A 134 -9.98 -24.18 -1.75
CA TRP A 134 -10.66 -25.38 -2.18
C TRP A 134 -10.17 -25.80 -3.58
N PRO A 135 -10.09 -27.11 -3.86
CA PRO A 135 -9.43 -27.60 -5.07
C PRO A 135 -10.19 -27.28 -6.36
N CYS A 136 -11.53 -27.22 -6.32
CA CYS A 136 -12.34 -27.02 -7.52
C CYS A 136 -13.30 -25.82 -7.40
N PRO A 137 -13.65 -25.18 -8.54
CA PRO A 137 -14.75 -24.22 -8.58
C PRO A 137 -16.06 -24.84 -8.09
N GLY A 138 -16.83 -24.09 -7.33
CA GLY A 138 -18.10 -24.56 -6.75
C GLY A 138 -17.97 -25.32 -5.43
N ASP A 139 -16.79 -25.85 -5.09
CA ASP A 139 -16.57 -26.55 -3.82
C ASP A 139 -16.96 -25.70 -2.60
N LEU A 140 -16.70 -24.38 -2.66
CA LEU A 140 -17.11 -23.44 -1.64
C LEU A 140 -17.38 -22.06 -2.25
N LEU A 141 -18.59 -21.57 -2.04
CA LEU A 141 -18.95 -20.18 -2.28
C LEU A 141 -18.95 -19.41 -0.95
N GLN A 142 -18.39 -18.21 -0.94
CA GLN A 142 -18.38 -17.30 0.22
C GLN A 142 -19.33 -16.14 -0.03
N VAL A 143 -20.28 -15.91 0.88
CA VAL A 143 -21.27 -14.83 0.77
C VAL A 143 -21.10 -13.81 1.89
N ASP A 144 -21.34 -12.56 1.56
CA ASP A 144 -21.36 -11.45 2.51
C ASP A 144 -22.13 -10.25 1.93
N THR A 145 -22.62 -9.37 2.80
CA THR A 145 -23.35 -8.16 2.42
C THR A 145 -22.56 -6.91 2.82
N LYS A 146 -22.49 -5.94 1.92
CA LYS A 146 -21.80 -4.67 2.14
C LYS A 146 -22.73 -3.49 1.98
N ARG A 147 -22.85 -2.69 3.04
CA ARG A 147 -23.64 -1.46 3.01
C ARG A 147 -22.89 -0.31 2.37
N PHE A 148 -23.56 0.38 1.44
CA PHE A 148 -23.10 1.61 0.80
C PHE A 148 -24.07 2.75 1.09
N ALA A 149 -23.55 3.93 1.41
CA ALA A 149 -24.36 5.12 1.53
C ALA A 149 -24.93 5.50 0.15
N ARG A 150 -26.20 5.86 0.10
CA ARG A 150 -26.84 6.46 -1.09
C ARG A 150 -26.55 7.96 -1.13
N PHE A 151 -26.58 8.52 -2.32
CA PHE A 151 -26.40 9.95 -2.55
C PHE A 151 -27.12 10.36 -3.85
N THR A 152 -27.69 11.54 -3.86
CA THR A 152 -28.41 12.15 -5.01
C THR A 152 -27.49 13.04 -5.85
N SER A 153 -26.45 13.59 -5.22
CA SER A 153 -25.45 14.43 -5.88
C SER A 153 -24.04 14.15 -5.34
N PRO A 154 -22.97 14.45 -6.11
CA PRO A 154 -21.60 14.26 -5.67
C PRO A 154 -21.29 15.04 -4.39
N GLY A 155 -20.56 14.40 -3.46
CA GLY A 155 -20.11 15.04 -2.22
C GLY A 155 -18.97 16.05 -2.46
N HIS A 156 -18.66 16.82 -1.41
CA HIS A 156 -17.63 17.86 -1.44
C HIS A 156 -16.23 17.38 -1.84
N ALA A 157 -15.90 16.11 -1.59
CA ALA A 157 -14.64 15.52 -2.02
C ALA A 157 -14.47 15.49 -3.56
N ILE A 158 -15.60 15.53 -4.29
CA ILE A 158 -15.64 15.55 -5.77
C ILE A 158 -15.84 16.97 -6.29
N THR A 159 -16.72 17.75 -5.64
CA THR A 159 -17.12 19.09 -6.09
C THR A 159 -16.21 20.20 -5.57
N GLY A 160 -15.45 19.97 -4.51
CA GLY A 160 -14.70 21.00 -3.78
C GLY A 160 -15.58 21.91 -2.90
N ASP A 161 -16.90 21.84 -3.06
CA ASP A 161 -17.86 22.70 -2.38
C ASP A 161 -18.43 22.03 -1.11
N ARG A 162 -18.09 22.54 0.05
CA ARG A 162 -18.57 22.06 1.35
C ARG A 162 -19.96 22.55 1.73
N SER A 163 -20.47 23.59 1.07
CA SER A 163 -21.79 24.17 1.39
C SER A 163 -22.93 23.19 1.13
N ARG A 164 -22.76 22.29 0.14
CA ARG A 164 -23.73 21.27 -0.25
C ARG A 164 -23.75 20.02 0.64
N SER A 165 -22.78 19.83 1.52
CA SER A 165 -22.65 18.60 2.32
C SER A 165 -23.80 18.37 3.31
N GLY A 166 -24.55 19.40 3.67
CA GLY A 166 -25.70 19.31 4.58
C GLY A 166 -27.02 18.90 3.91
N ALA A 167 -27.17 19.09 2.61
CA ALA A 167 -28.43 18.84 1.89
C ALA A 167 -28.81 17.34 1.91
N GLN A 168 -27.86 16.46 1.63
CA GLN A 168 -28.09 15.00 1.59
C GLN A 168 -28.47 14.39 2.94
N LYS A 169 -27.96 14.96 4.06
CA LYS A 169 -28.37 14.55 5.41
C LYS A 169 -29.84 14.90 5.68
N ARG A 170 -30.34 16.00 5.13
CA ARG A 170 -31.75 16.41 5.27
C ARG A 170 -32.67 15.53 4.44
N GLU A 171 -32.23 15.08 3.26
CA GLU A 171 -33.00 14.22 2.35
C GLU A 171 -33.17 12.77 2.82
N ARG A 172 -32.46 12.34 3.88
CA ARG A 172 -32.48 10.96 4.42
C ARG A 172 -32.34 9.90 3.32
N VAL A 173 -31.41 10.07 2.41
CA VAL A 173 -31.24 9.21 1.19
C VAL A 173 -31.00 7.74 1.53
N GLY A 174 -30.52 7.43 2.76
CA GLY A 174 -30.40 6.07 3.26
C GLY A 174 -29.19 5.30 2.71
N HIS A 175 -29.36 4.00 2.60
CA HIS A 175 -28.31 3.05 2.19
C HIS A 175 -28.84 2.08 1.14
N GLU A 176 -27.94 1.47 0.42
CA GLU A 176 -28.15 0.28 -0.42
C GLU A 176 -27.15 -0.81 0.00
N PHE A 177 -27.50 -2.04 -0.26
CA PHE A 177 -26.77 -3.22 0.19
C PHE A 177 -26.27 -4.01 -1.02
N ALA A 178 -24.97 -4.16 -1.13
CA ALA A 178 -24.34 -5.01 -2.12
C ALA A 178 -24.26 -6.43 -1.54
N HIS A 179 -25.11 -7.32 -2.00
CA HIS A 179 -25.02 -8.75 -1.73
C HIS A 179 -24.01 -9.35 -2.67
N SER A 180 -22.98 -9.97 -2.14
CA SER A 180 -21.85 -10.48 -2.91
C SER A 180 -21.56 -11.93 -2.59
N ILE A 181 -21.29 -12.72 -3.60
CA ILE A 181 -20.88 -14.13 -3.48
C ILE A 181 -19.68 -14.37 -4.37
N VAL A 182 -18.70 -15.12 -3.86
CA VAL A 182 -17.42 -15.35 -4.53
C VAL A 182 -17.06 -16.82 -4.42
N ASP A 183 -16.68 -17.44 -5.52
CA ASP A 183 -16.11 -18.78 -5.53
C ASP A 183 -14.72 -18.80 -4.92
N ASP A 184 -14.50 -19.71 -3.98
CA ASP A 184 -13.25 -19.83 -3.23
C ASP A 184 -12.06 -20.20 -4.12
N HIS A 185 -12.25 -21.01 -5.15
CA HIS A 185 -11.20 -21.45 -6.05
C HIS A 185 -10.88 -20.43 -7.15
N SER A 186 -11.88 -20.11 -7.99
CA SER A 186 -11.68 -19.26 -9.17
C SER A 186 -11.62 -17.78 -8.87
N ARG A 187 -12.22 -17.32 -7.76
CA ARG A 187 -12.52 -15.91 -7.43
C ARG A 187 -13.60 -15.29 -8.31
N LEU A 188 -14.30 -16.09 -9.12
CA LEU A 188 -15.47 -15.64 -9.87
C LEU A 188 -16.49 -15.07 -8.88
N ALA A 189 -17.04 -13.91 -9.19
CA ALA A 189 -17.89 -13.17 -8.26
C ALA A 189 -19.20 -12.72 -8.90
N TYR A 190 -20.27 -12.76 -8.12
CA TYR A 190 -21.56 -12.20 -8.45
C TYR A 190 -22.00 -11.20 -7.38
N THR A 191 -22.58 -10.08 -7.80
CA THR A 191 -23.02 -9.03 -6.88
C THR A 191 -24.26 -8.32 -7.40
N GLU A 192 -25.21 -8.09 -6.50
CA GLU A 192 -26.39 -7.28 -6.75
C GLU A 192 -26.52 -6.16 -5.71
N LEU A 193 -27.18 -5.08 -6.08
CA LEU A 193 -27.57 -4.00 -5.19
C LEU A 193 -29.04 -4.11 -4.84
N HIS A 194 -29.31 -4.10 -3.53
CA HIS A 194 -30.68 -4.15 -3.00
C HIS A 194 -30.94 -3.01 -2.01
N PRO A 195 -32.19 -2.62 -1.81
CA PRO A 195 -32.55 -1.58 -0.83
C PRO A 195 -32.42 -2.08 0.63
N ASP A 196 -32.36 -3.39 0.84
CA ASP A 196 -32.31 -4.02 2.15
C ASP A 196 -31.50 -5.33 2.14
N GLU A 197 -31.35 -5.92 3.32
CA GLU A 197 -30.75 -7.25 3.56
C GLU A 197 -31.76 -8.21 4.22
N ARG A 198 -33.05 -8.11 3.89
CA ARG A 198 -34.11 -8.95 4.46
C ARG A 198 -34.07 -10.37 3.89
N GLY A 199 -34.68 -11.30 4.64
CA GLY A 199 -34.74 -12.72 4.28
C GLY A 199 -35.18 -12.99 2.82
N PRO A 200 -36.29 -12.45 2.34
CA PRO A 200 -36.73 -12.67 0.96
C PRO A 200 -35.74 -12.12 -0.08
N THR A 201 -35.10 -10.98 0.21
CA THR A 201 -34.07 -10.37 -0.65
C THR A 201 -32.86 -11.28 -0.77
N VAL A 202 -32.41 -11.87 0.36
CA VAL A 202 -31.28 -12.81 0.37
C VAL A 202 -31.61 -14.07 -0.41
N VAL A 203 -32.83 -14.60 -0.29
CA VAL A 203 -33.27 -15.80 -1.03
C VAL A 203 -33.25 -15.54 -2.53
N GLY A 204 -33.93 -14.49 -2.99
CA GLY A 204 -33.95 -14.15 -4.41
C GLY A 204 -32.57 -13.83 -5.00
N PHE A 205 -31.68 -13.17 -4.22
CA PHE A 205 -30.28 -13.02 -4.59
C PHE A 205 -29.58 -14.37 -4.75
N MET A 206 -29.77 -15.29 -3.81
CA MET A 206 -29.12 -16.61 -3.82
C MET A 206 -29.58 -17.46 -5.02
N GLU A 207 -30.87 -17.45 -5.35
CA GLU A 207 -31.38 -18.14 -6.55
C GLU A 207 -30.69 -17.66 -7.84
N ARG A 208 -30.58 -16.34 -8.00
CA ARG A 208 -29.88 -15.76 -9.17
C ARG A 208 -28.37 -16.01 -9.15
N ALA A 209 -27.75 -16.00 -7.96
CA ALA A 209 -26.34 -16.33 -7.81
C ALA A 209 -26.05 -17.77 -8.19
N ILE A 210 -26.87 -18.74 -7.77
CA ILE A 210 -26.76 -20.14 -8.17
C ILE A 210 -26.86 -20.28 -9.69
N ALA A 211 -27.87 -19.66 -10.30
CA ALA A 211 -28.03 -19.64 -11.74
C ALA A 211 -26.83 -19.03 -12.48
N PHE A 212 -26.26 -17.95 -11.92
CA PHE A 212 -25.05 -17.33 -12.46
C PHE A 212 -23.86 -18.29 -12.44
N PHE A 213 -23.58 -18.98 -11.33
CA PHE A 213 -22.46 -19.94 -11.29
C PHE A 213 -22.71 -21.13 -12.25
N ARG A 214 -23.91 -21.63 -12.36
CA ARG A 214 -24.27 -22.69 -13.32
C ARG A 214 -24.08 -22.25 -14.77
N SER A 215 -24.25 -20.97 -15.08
CA SER A 215 -23.97 -20.46 -16.44
C SER A 215 -22.46 -20.50 -16.81
N TYR A 216 -21.59 -20.77 -15.84
CA TYR A 216 -20.16 -21.03 -16.01
C TYR A 216 -19.79 -22.50 -15.79
N ASP A 217 -20.75 -23.42 -15.85
CA ASP A 217 -20.56 -24.86 -15.56
C ASP A 217 -20.01 -25.14 -14.15
N ILE A 218 -20.34 -24.26 -13.18
CA ILE A 218 -19.97 -24.41 -11.77
C ILE A 218 -21.19 -24.87 -10.98
N GLU A 219 -21.14 -26.09 -10.44
CA GLU A 219 -22.16 -26.58 -9.50
C GLU A 219 -21.76 -26.23 -8.05
N PRO A 220 -22.55 -25.39 -7.37
CA PRO A 220 -22.28 -25.00 -5.98
C PRO A 220 -22.51 -26.18 -5.00
N GLY A 221 -21.46 -26.64 -4.33
CA GLY A 221 -21.58 -27.71 -3.33
C GLY A 221 -21.72 -27.18 -1.91
N ARG A 222 -21.12 -26.03 -1.59
CA ARG A 222 -21.12 -25.46 -0.23
C ARG A 222 -21.23 -23.95 -0.27
N LEU A 223 -22.02 -23.42 0.68
CA LEU A 223 -22.11 -21.99 0.96
C LEU A 223 -21.52 -21.69 2.32
N GLN A 224 -20.63 -20.70 2.40
CA GLN A 224 -20.12 -20.18 3.66
C GLN A 224 -20.56 -18.74 3.87
N SER A 225 -21.16 -18.48 5.03
CA SER A 225 -21.53 -17.12 5.45
C SER A 225 -20.91 -16.77 6.81
N ASP A 226 -21.02 -15.52 7.21
CA ASP A 226 -20.87 -15.15 8.61
C ASP A 226 -22.05 -15.66 9.45
N ASN A 227 -22.07 -15.33 10.76
CA ASN A 227 -23.12 -15.74 11.68
C ASN A 227 -24.33 -14.78 11.68
N ALA A 228 -24.48 -13.92 10.69
CA ALA A 228 -25.62 -13.00 10.62
C ALA A 228 -26.95 -13.76 10.52
N TRP A 229 -27.96 -13.26 11.23
CA TRP A 229 -29.27 -13.89 11.29
C TRP A 229 -29.95 -14.03 9.93
N ILE A 230 -29.65 -13.13 9.00
CA ILE A 230 -30.15 -13.17 7.63
C ILE A 230 -29.77 -14.47 6.89
N TYR A 231 -28.68 -15.10 7.30
CA TYR A 231 -28.23 -16.40 6.77
C TYR A 231 -28.60 -17.55 7.71
N THR A 232 -28.39 -17.40 9.04
CA THR A 232 -28.52 -18.51 10.01
C THR A 232 -29.93 -18.76 10.51
N LYS A 233 -30.81 -17.75 10.45
CA LYS A 233 -32.21 -17.83 10.90
C LYS A 233 -33.23 -17.70 9.77
N ASN A 234 -32.78 -17.75 8.53
CA ASN A 234 -33.61 -17.61 7.34
C ASN A 234 -34.06 -19.03 6.87
N ARG A 235 -35.28 -19.42 7.26
CA ARG A 235 -35.83 -20.72 6.91
C ARG A 235 -35.94 -20.90 5.38
N ALA A 236 -36.44 -19.91 4.66
CA ALA A 236 -36.58 -20.00 3.22
C ALA A 236 -35.21 -20.14 2.50
N LEU A 237 -34.13 -19.54 3.04
CA LEU A 237 -32.79 -19.80 2.54
C LEU A 237 -32.34 -21.23 2.80
N ALA A 238 -32.62 -21.78 3.98
CA ALA A 238 -32.29 -23.18 4.30
C ALA A 238 -32.99 -24.14 3.36
N GLU A 239 -34.31 -23.95 3.14
CA GLU A 239 -35.12 -24.73 2.21
C GLU A 239 -34.63 -24.64 0.75
N LEU A 240 -34.20 -23.44 0.31
CA LEU A 240 -33.55 -23.24 -0.99
C LEU A 240 -32.26 -24.06 -1.11
N LEU A 241 -31.35 -23.90 -0.16
CA LEU A 241 -30.06 -24.59 -0.19
C LEU A 241 -30.18 -26.10 -0.13
N GLU A 242 -31.14 -26.63 0.65
CA GLU A 242 -31.45 -28.04 0.71
C GLU A 242 -32.00 -28.57 -0.64
N ARG A 243 -32.90 -27.84 -1.27
CA ARG A 243 -33.45 -28.17 -2.60
C ARG A 243 -32.37 -28.21 -3.66
N GLU A 244 -31.39 -27.29 -3.59
CA GLU A 244 -30.28 -27.20 -4.53
C GLU A 244 -29.09 -28.11 -4.18
N GLY A 245 -29.15 -28.87 -3.08
CA GLY A 245 -28.09 -29.76 -2.64
C GLY A 245 -26.86 -29.05 -2.07
N ILE A 246 -27.00 -27.80 -1.67
CA ILE A 246 -25.90 -26.93 -1.20
C ILE A 246 -25.80 -26.99 0.33
N SER A 247 -24.69 -27.46 0.86
CA SER A 247 -24.49 -27.49 2.31
C SER A 247 -24.08 -26.11 2.85
N HIS A 248 -24.85 -25.60 3.83
CA HIS A 248 -24.55 -24.30 4.45
C HIS A 248 -23.59 -24.45 5.64
N ARG A 249 -22.55 -23.60 5.67
CA ARG A 249 -21.57 -23.51 6.76
C ARG A 249 -21.44 -22.08 7.24
N THR A 250 -21.35 -21.89 8.55
CA THR A 250 -21.01 -20.61 9.15
C THR A 250 -19.54 -20.58 9.55
N ILE A 251 -18.93 -19.40 9.54
CA ILE A 251 -17.58 -19.24 10.08
C ILE A 251 -17.62 -19.42 11.61
N PRO A 252 -16.61 -20.08 12.21
CA PRO A 252 -16.53 -20.17 13.67
C PRO A 252 -16.46 -18.76 14.30
N PRO A 253 -17.04 -18.58 15.49
CA PRO A 253 -16.96 -17.30 16.20
C PRO A 253 -15.50 -16.83 16.33
N ARG A 254 -15.27 -15.52 16.16
CA ARG A 254 -13.95 -14.87 16.23
C ARG A 254 -12.92 -15.33 15.17
N MET A 255 -13.36 -15.96 14.09
CA MET A 255 -12.50 -16.38 12.98
C MET A 255 -12.89 -15.71 11.64
N PRO A 256 -12.90 -14.37 11.53
CA PRO A 256 -13.31 -13.66 10.30
C PRO A 256 -12.42 -14.01 9.10
N LYS A 257 -11.16 -14.39 9.34
CA LYS A 257 -10.23 -14.80 8.28
C LYS A 257 -10.75 -15.91 7.36
N ARG A 258 -11.73 -16.71 7.82
CA ARG A 258 -12.32 -17.78 7.01
C ARG A 258 -13.22 -17.26 5.89
N ASN A 259 -13.83 -16.07 6.05
CA ASN A 259 -14.60 -15.40 4.97
C ASN A 259 -13.74 -14.40 4.15
N GLY A 260 -12.42 -14.54 4.23
CA GLY A 260 -11.47 -13.55 3.75
C GLY A 260 -11.48 -13.32 2.24
N LYS A 261 -12.04 -14.23 1.42
CA LYS A 261 -12.08 -14.05 -0.04
C LYS A 261 -13.19 -13.10 -0.45
N VAL A 262 -14.40 -13.27 0.10
CA VAL A 262 -15.48 -12.31 -0.14
C VAL A 262 -15.19 -10.96 0.52
N GLU A 263 -14.56 -10.92 1.70
CA GLU A 263 -14.11 -9.66 2.31
C GLU A 263 -13.08 -8.93 1.42
N ARG A 264 -12.12 -9.64 0.86
CA ARG A 264 -11.14 -9.08 -0.08
C ARG A 264 -11.82 -8.60 -1.37
N TYR A 265 -12.77 -9.36 -1.88
CA TYR A 265 -13.58 -8.96 -3.01
C TYR A 265 -14.31 -7.66 -2.72
N GLN A 266 -14.99 -7.56 -1.59
CA GLN A 266 -15.72 -6.35 -1.18
C GLN A 266 -14.79 -5.14 -0.98
N GLN A 267 -13.56 -5.34 -0.51
CA GLN A 267 -12.55 -4.26 -0.47
C GLN A 267 -12.23 -3.77 -1.88
N THR A 268 -12.10 -4.68 -2.84
CA THR A 268 -11.84 -4.36 -4.26
C THR A 268 -13.04 -3.66 -4.87
N LEU A 269 -14.25 -4.20 -4.69
CA LEU A 269 -15.52 -3.59 -5.09
C LEU A 269 -15.64 -2.14 -4.57
N LYS A 270 -15.37 -1.95 -3.28
CA LYS A 270 -15.40 -0.62 -2.66
C LYS A 270 -14.38 0.33 -3.29
N ARG A 271 -13.15 -0.11 -3.51
CA ARG A 271 -12.06 0.74 -4.02
C ARG A 271 -12.22 1.08 -5.50
N GLU A 272 -12.59 0.10 -6.32
CA GLU A 272 -12.56 0.23 -7.77
C GLU A 272 -13.90 0.67 -8.36
N TRP A 273 -15.02 0.17 -7.80
CA TRP A 273 -16.35 0.58 -8.20
C TRP A 273 -16.97 1.59 -7.22
N GLY A 274 -17.10 1.27 -5.96
CA GLY A 274 -17.89 2.06 -5.00
C GLY A 274 -17.38 3.48 -4.78
N LEU A 275 -16.05 3.65 -4.72
CA LEU A 275 -15.36 4.93 -4.46
C LEU A 275 -14.30 5.29 -5.51
N GLY A 276 -13.94 4.35 -6.38
CA GLY A 276 -12.85 4.52 -7.34
C GLY A 276 -13.19 5.44 -8.52
N GLN A 277 -14.47 5.70 -8.73
CA GLN A 277 -14.95 6.54 -9.83
C GLN A 277 -15.85 7.69 -9.33
N ARG A 278 -15.98 8.72 -10.17
CA ARG A 278 -16.81 9.89 -9.85
C ARG A 278 -18.22 9.68 -10.40
N TYR A 279 -19.15 9.30 -9.53
CA TYR A 279 -20.55 9.13 -9.87
C TYR A 279 -21.37 10.39 -9.59
N ARG A 280 -22.35 10.68 -10.45
CA ARG A 280 -23.27 11.81 -10.28
C ARG A 280 -24.35 11.52 -9.24
N SER A 281 -24.74 10.25 -9.08
CA SER A 281 -25.74 9.79 -8.10
C SER A 281 -25.53 8.30 -7.80
N SER A 282 -26.21 7.75 -6.79
CA SER A 282 -26.23 6.31 -6.49
C SER A 282 -26.78 5.49 -7.65
N GLU A 283 -27.77 6.00 -8.38
CA GLU A 283 -28.30 5.34 -9.57
C GLU A 283 -27.26 5.24 -10.68
N HIS A 284 -26.47 6.31 -10.90
CA HIS A 284 -25.36 6.26 -11.84
C HIS A 284 -24.31 5.23 -11.40
N ARG A 285 -24.00 5.15 -10.08
CA ARG A 285 -23.14 4.12 -9.52
C ARG A 285 -23.69 2.72 -9.74
N ALA A 286 -24.98 2.51 -9.48
CA ALA A 286 -25.65 1.22 -9.66
C ALA A 286 -25.60 0.75 -11.13
N ARG A 287 -25.85 1.63 -12.08
CA ARG A 287 -25.74 1.32 -13.51
C ARG A 287 -24.34 0.90 -13.96
N ALA A 288 -23.29 1.34 -13.27
CA ALA A 288 -21.92 0.96 -13.58
C ALA A 288 -21.53 -0.41 -13.01
N LEU A 289 -22.30 -1.00 -12.08
CA LEU A 289 -21.97 -2.26 -11.44
C LEU A 289 -21.83 -3.44 -12.40
N PRO A 290 -22.77 -3.69 -13.34
CA PRO A 290 -22.64 -4.80 -14.28
C PRO A 290 -21.37 -4.73 -15.13
N HIS A 291 -21.02 -3.55 -15.63
CA HIS A 291 -19.78 -3.35 -16.41
C HIS A 291 -18.52 -3.60 -15.57
N TRP A 292 -18.54 -3.18 -14.31
CA TRP A 292 -17.42 -3.44 -13.42
C TRP A 292 -17.30 -4.92 -13.07
N LEU A 293 -18.42 -5.64 -12.86
CA LEU A 293 -18.43 -7.08 -12.63
C LEU A 293 -17.89 -7.86 -13.82
N GLU A 294 -18.29 -7.47 -15.03
CA GLU A 294 -17.75 -8.05 -16.25
C GLU A 294 -16.23 -7.85 -16.33
N HIS A 295 -15.76 -6.61 -16.10
CA HIS A 295 -14.33 -6.33 -16.02
C HIS A 295 -13.64 -7.15 -14.94
N TYR A 296 -14.21 -7.24 -13.73
CA TYR A 296 -13.65 -8.00 -12.60
C TYR A 296 -13.48 -9.48 -12.95
N ASN A 297 -14.50 -10.09 -13.51
CA ASN A 297 -14.52 -11.52 -13.80
C ASN A 297 -13.70 -11.91 -15.03
N HIS A 298 -13.66 -11.10 -16.05
CA HIS A 298 -13.10 -11.46 -17.37
C HIS A 298 -11.77 -10.78 -17.70
N THR A 299 -11.47 -9.63 -17.10
CA THR A 299 -10.30 -8.82 -17.50
C THR A 299 -9.34 -8.56 -16.36
N ARG A 300 -9.85 -8.28 -15.17
CA ARG A 300 -9.05 -7.88 -14.02
C ARG A 300 -8.11 -8.99 -13.57
N ARG A 301 -6.81 -8.68 -13.49
CA ARG A 301 -5.79 -9.63 -13.04
C ARG A 301 -5.75 -9.73 -11.51
N HIS A 302 -5.64 -10.94 -10.98
CA HIS A 302 -5.59 -11.25 -9.57
C HIS A 302 -4.28 -11.92 -9.17
N SER A 303 -3.50 -11.31 -8.29
CA SER A 303 -2.21 -11.85 -7.83
C SER A 303 -2.36 -13.20 -7.12
N SER A 304 -3.50 -13.44 -6.45
CA SER A 304 -3.74 -14.71 -5.74
C SER A 304 -3.97 -15.91 -6.66
N ILE A 305 -4.24 -15.69 -7.94
CA ILE A 305 -4.51 -16.72 -8.95
C ILE A 305 -3.57 -16.58 -10.17
N GLY A 306 -2.30 -16.25 -9.92
CA GLY A 306 -1.28 -16.19 -10.96
C GLY A 306 -1.41 -15.00 -11.92
N ASN A 307 -1.93 -13.86 -11.46
CA ASN A 307 -2.17 -12.65 -12.26
C ASN A 307 -3.07 -12.89 -13.48
N ARG A 308 -4.03 -13.80 -13.38
CA ARG A 308 -5.04 -14.09 -14.40
C ARG A 308 -6.43 -13.59 -13.96
N PRO A 309 -7.38 -13.40 -14.87
CA PRO A 309 -8.77 -13.09 -14.50
C PRO A 309 -9.49 -14.32 -13.91
N PRO A 310 -10.50 -14.15 -13.05
CA PRO A 310 -11.26 -15.22 -12.41
C PRO A 310 -11.77 -16.29 -13.38
N VAL A 311 -12.36 -15.90 -14.50
CA VAL A 311 -12.92 -16.82 -15.51
C VAL A 311 -11.90 -17.80 -16.07
N SER A 312 -10.61 -17.43 -16.10
CA SER A 312 -9.57 -18.33 -16.63
C SER A 312 -9.39 -19.57 -15.77
N ARG A 313 -9.60 -19.47 -14.45
CA ARG A 313 -9.48 -20.63 -13.55
C ARG A 313 -10.66 -21.59 -13.60
N VAL A 314 -11.83 -21.10 -14.00
CA VAL A 314 -12.97 -21.97 -14.28
C VAL A 314 -12.65 -22.87 -15.47
N ARG A 315 -12.10 -22.30 -16.55
CA ARG A 315 -11.77 -23.01 -17.78
C ARG A 315 -10.59 -23.97 -17.64
N ASP A 316 -9.63 -23.67 -16.78
CA ASP A 316 -8.46 -24.54 -16.58
C ASP A 316 -8.86 -25.90 -15.98
N VAL A 317 -9.85 -25.96 -15.10
CA VAL A 317 -10.32 -27.21 -14.47
C VAL A 317 -11.18 -28.02 -15.43
N LEU A 318 -11.99 -27.36 -16.27
CA LEU A 318 -12.86 -28.00 -17.25
C LEU A 318 -12.12 -28.56 -18.48
N ARG A 319 -10.83 -28.26 -18.64
CA ARG A 319 -9.99 -28.74 -19.77
C ARG A 319 -9.12 -29.96 -19.43
N HIS A 320 -9.19 -30.44 -18.21
CA HIS A 320 -8.41 -31.61 -17.76
C HIS A 320 -9.22 -32.90 -17.71
N ASP A 321 -10.41 -32.91 -18.30
CA ASP A 321 -11.16 -34.09 -18.69
C ASP A 321 -11.11 -34.20 -20.26
#